data_e83cd1de149aaf1d2b3f1ab6d62f8d93
#
_entry.id   e83cd1de149aaf1d2b3f1ab6d62f8d93
#
_cell.length_a   1.000
_cell.length_b   1.000
_cell.length_c   1.000
_cell.angle_alpha   90.00
_cell.angle_beta   90.00
_cell.angle_gamma   90.00
#
_symmetry.space_group_name_H-M   'P 1'
#
loop_
_entity.id
_entity.type
_entity.pdbx_description
1 polymer ?
#
loop_
_entity_poly.entity_id
_entity_poly.type
_entity_poly.pdbx_seq_one_letter_code
_entity_poly.pdbx_strand_id
1 'polypeptide(L)'
;AESKGWTIIKEHAELGVSGFKVAAADRDELQEIKREAEKQEFDILLVFMFDRLGRKDNETPFVLKWFVEQGISVWSTVEGEQRFDSNVDDLLNYIRFWQASSESQKTSVRIKTRMKQIVEDGHYMGGTVPFGYRAVYKGRMNKKGRPVRDLEIDPREGEIVREIVFKVAREGYSAHGIARMLNERNIVTHGGARFQTNHVLRMLRHRGYTGYMIAKENTSGFIPVLQIVE
;
A
#
# COMPACT_ATOMS: atom_id res chain seq x y z
N ALA A 1 25.30 -19.69 7.97
CA ALA A 1 25.89 -20.94 7.45
C ALA A 1 27.25 -21.17 8.10
N GLU A 2 28.26 -20.32 7.92
CA GLU A 2 29.64 -20.50 8.42
C GLU A 2 29.74 -20.79 9.91
N SER A 3 29.01 -20.07 10.77
CA SER A 3 29.00 -20.29 12.23
C SER A 3 28.48 -21.68 12.64
N LYS A 4 27.83 -22.39 11.75
CA LYS A 4 27.31 -23.75 11.92
C LYS A 4 28.11 -24.81 11.15
N GLY A 5 29.16 -24.39 10.42
CA GLY A 5 29.96 -25.28 9.58
C GLY A 5 29.23 -25.77 8.33
N TRP A 6 28.21 -25.07 7.87
CA TRP A 6 27.44 -25.44 6.66
C TRP A 6 28.04 -24.81 5.40
N THR A 7 28.04 -25.58 4.32
CA THR A 7 28.46 -25.11 2.99
C THR A 7 27.25 -24.60 2.22
N ILE A 8 27.32 -23.37 1.74
CA ILE A 8 26.30 -22.82 0.85
C ILE A 8 26.54 -23.39 -0.55
N ILE A 9 25.58 -24.15 -1.09
CA ILE A 9 25.65 -24.74 -2.42
C ILE A 9 24.96 -23.88 -3.48
N LYS A 10 23.87 -23.18 -3.09
CA LYS A 10 23.11 -22.30 -3.98
C LYS A 10 22.40 -21.22 -3.18
N GLU A 11 22.21 -20.05 -3.79
CA GLU A 11 21.41 -18.94 -3.26
C GLU A 11 20.27 -18.63 -4.23
N HIS A 12 19.05 -18.52 -3.69
CA HIS A 12 17.86 -18.11 -4.43
C HIS A 12 17.40 -16.74 -4.00
N ALA A 13 17.08 -15.86 -4.96
CA ALA A 13 16.63 -14.50 -4.69
C ALA A 13 15.47 -14.11 -5.61
N GLU A 14 14.31 -13.83 -5.03
CA GLU A 14 13.18 -13.25 -5.75
C GLU A 14 13.31 -11.73 -5.84
N LEU A 15 13.70 -11.22 -7.00
CA LEU A 15 13.81 -9.78 -7.25
C LEU A 15 12.44 -9.20 -7.66
N GLY A 16 11.97 -8.18 -6.91
CA GLY A 16 10.78 -7.41 -7.27
C GLY A 16 9.43 -8.05 -6.96
N VAL A 17 9.40 -9.25 -6.39
CA VAL A 17 8.17 -9.91 -5.95
C VAL A 17 7.81 -9.44 -4.53
N SER A 18 6.71 -8.70 -4.42
CA SER A 18 6.16 -8.36 -3.11
C SER A 18 5.67 -9.64 -2.43
N GLY A 19 6.41 -10.14 -1.46
CA GLY A 19 6.03 -11.32 -0.64
C GLY A 19 4.59 -11.29 -0.10
N PHE A 20 3.87 -10.22 -0.19
CA PHE A 20 2.46 -10.05 0.22
C PHE A 20 1.42 -10.25 -0.90
N LYS A 21 1.76 -10.33 -2.21
CA LYS A 21 0.79 -10.37 -3.33
C LYS A 21 0.74 -11.67 -4.15
N VAL A 22 1.71 -12.59 -4.15
CA VAL A 22 1.76 -13.81 -4.99
C VAL A 22 1.68 -15.08 -4.13
N ALA A 23 0.82 -16.02 -4.28
CA ALA A 23 0.72 -17.26 -3.52
C ALA A 23 2.02 -18.07 -3.64
N ALA A 24 2.31 -18.93 -2.66
CA ALA A 24 3.50 -19.79 -2.68
C ALA A 24 3.55 -20.67 -3.94
N ALA A 25 2.39 -21.06 -4.47
CA ALA A 25 2.26 -21.84 -5.71
C ALA A 25 2.68 -21.07 -6.98
N ASP A 26 2.58 -19.73 -6.96
CA ASP A 26 2.86 -18.86 -8.12
C ASP A 26 4.26 -18.22 -8.03
N ARG A 27 5.13 -18.71 -7.15
CA ARG A 27 6.48 -18.20 -6.93
C ARG A 27 7.49 -19.13 -7.58
N ASP A 28 8.02 -18.73 -8.71
CA ASP A 28 8.90 -19.55 -9.54
C ASP A 28 10.14 -20.05 -8.78
N GLU A 29 10.80 -19.17 -8.01
CA GLU A 29 11.96 -19.53 -7.19
C GLU A 29 11.61 -20.55 -6.11
N LEU A 30 10.49 -20.40 -5.42
CA LEU A 30 10.06 -21.37 -4.41
C LEU A 30 9.72 -22.71 -5.03
N GLN A 31 9.14 -22.74 -6.24
CA GLN A 31 8.87 -23.98 -6.96
C GLN A 31 10.16 -24.65 -7.45
N GLU A 32 11.20 -23.88 -7.78
CA GLU A 32 12.52 -24.43 -8.10
C GLU A 32 13.17 -25.06 -6.86
N ILE A 33 13.19 -24.36 -5.71
CA ILE A 33 13.68 -24.91 -4.44
C ILE A 33 12.95 -26.20 -4.05
N LYS A 34 11.64 -26.28 -4.28
CA LYS A 34 10.88 -27.51 -4.04
C LYS A 34 11.32 -28.65 -4.94
N ARG A 35 11.54 -28.40 -6.23
CA ARG A 35 12.04 -29.43 -7.17
C ARG A 35 13.43 -29.94 -6.78
N GLU A 36 14.31 -29.06 -6.30
CA GLU A 36 15.63 -29.41 -5.79
C GLU A 36 15.52 -30.26 -4.50
N ALA A 37 14.60 -29.90 -3.59
CA ALA A 37 14.31 -30.68 -2.38
C ALA A 37 13.78 -32.08 -2.69
N GLU A 38 12.89 -32.23 -3.67
CA GLU A 38 12.39 -33.55 -4.13
C GLU A 38 13.50 -34.44 -4.66
N LYS A 39 14.53 -33.84 -5.26
CA LYS A 39 15.71 -34.57 -5.76
C LYS A 39 16.80 -34.78 -4.70
N GLN A 40 16.58 -34.29 -3.47
CA GLN A 40 17.57 -34.34 -2.38
C GLN A 40 18.91 -33.65 -2.75
N GLU A 41 18.85 -32.53 -3.46
CA GLU A 41 20.05 -31.81 -3.88
C GLU A 41 20.68 -31.00 -2.75
N PHE A 42 19.98 -30.82 -1.60
CA PHE A 42 20.47 -30.16 -0.40
C PHE A 42 19.80 -30.74 0.86
N ASP A 43 20.44 -30.52 2.05
CA ASP A 43 19.96 -31.03 3.33
C ASP A 43 19.30 -29.94 4.19
N ILE A 44 19.67 -28.67 3.97
CA ILE A 44 19.25 -27.55 4.80
C ILE A 44 18.75 -26.39 3.93
N LEU A 45 17.54 -25.92 4.22
CA LEU A 45 16.99 -24.69 3.68
C LEU A 45 17.16 -23.57 4.73
N LEU A 46 18.03 -22.60 4.46
CA LEU A 46 18.27 -21.45 5.33
C LEU A 46 17.57 -20.19 4.78
N VAL A 47 16.72 -19.58 5.58
CA VAL A 47 16.01 -18.32 5.24
C VAL A 47 16.27 -17.25 6.29
N PHE A 48 16.01 -15.99 5.96
CA PHE A 48 16.10 -14.90 6.91
C PHE A 48 14.99 -15.02 7.97
N MET A 49 13.74 -15.15 7.54
CA MET A 49 12.54 -15.38 8.37
C MET A 49 11.60 -16.35 7.64
N PHE A 50 10.83 -17.14 8.37
CA PHE A 50 9.92 -18.12 7.77
C PHE A 50 8.78 -17.50 6.96
N ASP A 51 8.41 -16.24 7.23
CA ASP A 51 7.44 -15.47 6.44
C ASP A 51 7.84 -15.28 4.97
N ARG A 52 9.12 -15.56 4.64
CA ARG A 52 9.62 -15.53 3.26
C ARG A 52 9.19 -16.73 2.44
N LEU A 53 8.90 -17.86 3.07
CA LEU A 53 8.53 -19.11 2.39
C LEU A 53 7.03 -19.18 2.08
N GLY A 54 6.19 -18.52 2.86
CA GLY A 54 4.75 -18.43 2.62
C GLY A 54 4.27 -17.01 2.79
N ARG A 55 3.12 -16.73 2.22
CA ARG A 55 2.64 -15.38 2.12
C ARG A 55 1.46 -15.03 3.00
N LYS A 56 0.62 -15.97 3.18
CA LYS A 56 -0.51 -15.91 4.11
C LYS A 56 -0.14 -16.79 5.28
N ASP A 57 -0.55 -16.34 6.44
CA ASP A 57 -0.30 -17.00 7.71
C ASP A 57 -0.72 -18.48 7.74
N ASN A 58 -1.56 -18.88 6.80
CA ASN A 58 -2.01 -20.23 6.59
C ASN A 58 -1.17 -21.03 5.56
N GLU A 59 -0.31 -20.38 4.74
CA GLU A 59 0.54 -21.08 3.76
C GLU A 59 1.89 -21.47 4.34
N THR A 60 2.53 -20.60 5.11
CA THR A 60 3.87 -20.80 5.68
C THR A 60 4.01 -22.13 6.44
N PRO A 61 3.11 -22.50 7.38
CA PRO A 61 3.23 -23.77 8.09
C PRO A 61 3.20 -24.99 7.17
N PHE A 62 2.36 -24.95 6.12
CA PHE A 62 2.26 -26.07 5.15
C PHE A 62 3.51 -26.18 4.29
N VAL A 63 4.08 -25.05 3.86
CA VAL A 63 5.32 -25.02 3.09
C VAL A 63 6.48 -25.55 3.93
N LEU A 64 6.60 -25.10 5.18
CA LEU A 64 7.63 -25.58 6.11
C LEU A 64 7.50 -27.07 6.37
N LYS A 65 6.29 -27.55 6.70
CA LYS A 65 6.01 -28.95 6.93
C LYS A 65 6.36 -29.79 5.72
N TRP A 66 6.01 -29.35 4.51
CA TRP A 66 6.33 -30.03 3.28
C TRP A 66 7.85 -30.25 3.12
N PHE A 67 8.68 -29.24 3.38
CA PHE A 67 10.14 -29.40 3.31
C PHE A 67 10.66 -30.40 4.35
N VAL A 68 10.15 -30.34 5.59
CA VAL A 68 10.55 -31.29 6.65
C VAL A 68 10.13 -32.73 6.28
N GLU A 69 8.95 -32.92 5.68
CA GLU A 69 8.48 -34.23 5.15
C GLU A 69 9.35 -34.74 4.00
N GLN A 70 10.01 -33.84 3.23
CA GLN A 70 11.03 -34.21 2.24
C GLN A 70 12.41 -34.53 2.88
N GLY A 71 12.54 -34.45 4.20
CA GLY A 71 13.81 -34.71 4.91
C GLY A 71 14.74 -33.48 4.95
N ILE A 72 14.27 -32.30 4.56
CA ILE A 72 15.05 -31.06 4.57
C ILE A 72 14.91 -30.37 5.92
N SER A 73 16.01 -30.07 6.60
CA SER A 73 16.00 -29.22 7.80
C SER A 73 15.79 -27.76 7.42
N VAL A 74 14.75 -27.12 7.97
CA VAL A 74 14.44 -25.72 7.66
C VAL A 74 14.88 -24.82 8.81
N TRP A 75 15.70 -23.82 8.50
CA TRP A 75 16.30 -22.90 9.45
C TRP A 75 16.02 -21.44 9.09
N SER A 76 15.71 -20.65 10.10
CA SER A 76 15.67 -19.18 10.02
C SER A 76 16.85 -18.58 10.78
N THR A 77 17.45 -17.50 10.25
CA THR A 77 18.51 -16.78 10.95
C THR A 77 18.00 -16.04 12.19
N VAL A 78 16.70 -15.77 12.27
CA VAL A 78 16.04 -15.06 13.37
C VAL A 78 15.34 -16.00 14.33
N GLU A 79 14.66 -17.03 13.80
CA GLU A 79 13.72 -17.89 14.55
C GLU A 79 14.35 -19.25 14.91
N GLY A 80 15.48 -19.61 14.31
CA GLY A 80 16.18 -20.88 14.53
C GLY A 80 15.65 -22.02 13.67
N GLU A 81 15.82 -23.24 14.13
CA GLU A 81 15.34 -24.46 13.44
C GLU A 81 13.84 -24.65 13.60
N GLN A 82 13.17 -24.98 12.51
CA GLN A 82 11.77 -25.37 12.52
C GLN A 82 11.64 -26.88 12.62
N ARG A 83 10.97 -27.37 13.66
CA ARG A 83 10.73 -28.79 13.91
C ARG A 83 9.26 -29.15 13.81
N PHE A 84 8.99 -30.35 13.34
CA PHE A 84 7.66 -30.98 13.25
C PHE A 84 7.74 -32.43 13.74
N ASP A 85 8.42 -32.63 14.87
CA ASP A 85 8.71 -33.98 15.40
C ASP A 85 7.49 -34.64 16.06
N SER A 86 6.47 -33.85 16.38
CA SER A 86 5.25 -34.32 17.04
C SER A 86 4.01 -33.53 16.62
N ASN A 87 2.83 -34.13 16.81
CA ASN A 87 1.55 -33.45 16.63
C ASN A 87 1.41 -32.18 17.52
N VAL A 88 2.14 -32.13 18.64
CA VAL A 88 2.18 -30.96 19.53
C VAL A 88 2.99 -29.84 18.90
N ASP A 89 4.12 -30.14 18.27
CA ASP A 89 4.94 -29.15 17.54
C ASP A 89 4.15 -28.57 16.36
N ASP A 90 3.45 -29.40 15.63
CA ASP A 90 2.54 -28.98 14.54
C ASP A 90 1.53 -27.97 15.08
N LEU A 91 0.85 -28.29 16.17
CA LEU A 91 -0.16 -27.40 16.77
C LEU A 91 0.46 -26.09 17.27
N LEU A 92 1.59 -26.17 17.95
CA LEU A 92 2.30 -24.97 18.45
C LEU A 92 2.75 -24.06 17.31
N ASN A 93 3.25 -24.64 16.21
CA ASN A 93 3.64 -23.90 15.03
C ASN A 93 2.44 -23.21 14.37
N TYR A 94 1.32 -23.90 14.22
CA TYR A 94 0.07 -23.29 13.72
C TYR A 94 -0.39 -22.15 14.60
N ILE A 95 -0.35 -22.28 15.94
CA ILE A 95 -0.75 -21.23 16.87
C ILE A 95 0.20 -20.01 16.74
N ARG A 96 1.52 -20.21 16.66
CA ARG A 96 2.49 -19.12 16.51
C ARG A 96 2.26 -18.33 15.21
N PHE A 97 2.10 -19.03 14.09
CA PHE A 97 1.83 -18.38 12.80
C PHE A 97 0.49 -17.66 12.79
N TRP A 98 -0.55 -18.25 13.39
CA TRP A 98 -1.87 -17.61 13.52
C TRP A 98 -1.82 -16.36 14.42
N GLN A 99 -1.06 -16.37 15.50
CA GLN A 99 -0.88 -15.19 16.36
C GLN A 99 -0.15 -14.05 15.62
N ALA A 100 0.93 -14.34 14.90
CA ALA A 100 1.66 -13.35 14.12
C ALA A 100 0.78 -12.67 13.06
N SER A 101 -0.04 -13.47 12.37
CA SER A 101 -1.05 -13.01 11.43
C SER A 101 -2.09 -12.09 12.06
N SER A 102 -2.66 -12.51 13.14
CA SER A 102 -3.68 -11.79 13.89
C SER A 102 -3.20 -10.39 14.32
N GLU A 103 -1.93 -10.24 14.69
CA GLU A 103 -1.32 -8.96 15.05
C GLU A 103 -1.22 -8.00 13.85
N SER A 104 -0.79 -8.51 12.70
CA SER A 104 -0.72 -7.76 11.44
C SER A 104 -2.11 -7.28 10.99
N GLN A 105 -3.11 -8.15 11.06
CA GLN A 105 -4.50 -7.81 10.74
C GLN A 105 -5.06 -6.75 11.68
N LYS A 106 -4.88 -6.90 12.99
CA LYS A 106 -5.30 -5.91 14.01
C LYS A 106 -4.67 -4.55 13.74
N THR A 107 -3.37 -4.52 13.41
CA THR A 107 -2.65 -3.28 13.07
C THR A 107 -3.22 -2.65 11.82
N SER A 108 -3.50 -3.43 10.77
CA SER A 108 -4.14 -2.95 9.54
C SER A 108 -5.52 -2.34 9.79
N VAL A 109 -6.36 -3.03 10.59
CA VAL A 109 -7.68 -2.51 10.97
C VAL A 109 -7.56 -1.20 11.76
N ARG A 110 -6.67 -1.13 12.75
CA ARG A 110 -6.42 0.11 13.52
C ARG A 110 -5.99 1.27 12.62
N ILE A 111 -5.11 1.02 11.66
CA ILE A 111 -4.66 2.04 10.70
C ILE A 111 -5.83 2.49 9.82
N LYS A 112 -6.61 1.57 9.26
CA LYS A 112 -7.78 1.89 8.42
C LYS A 112 -8.83 2.70 9.21
N THR A 113 -9.15 2.27 10.42
CA THR A 113 -10.09 2.97 11.30
C THR A 113 -9.61 4.38 11.62
N ARG A 114 -8.31 4.54 11.95
CA ARG A 114 -7.74 5.86 12.20
C ARG A 114 -7.74 6.76 10.97
N MET A 115 -7.44 6.21 9.81
CA MET A 115 -7.51 6.94 8.53
C MET A 115 -8.93 7.42 8.24
N LYS A 116 -9.92 6.53 8.42
CA LYS A 116 -11.34 6.87 8.27
C LYS A 116 -11.72 8.03 9.20
N GLN A 117 -11.38 7.95 10.47
CA GLN A 117 -11.68 8.98 11.45
C GLN A 117 -11.06 10.34 11.10
N ILE A 118 -9.79 10.37 10.63
CA ILE A 118 -9.14 11.62 10.21
C ILE A 118 -9.93 12.29 9.08
N VAL A 119 -10.44 11.51 8.12
CA VAL A 119 -11.25 12.05 7.01
C VAL A 119 -12.62 12.50 7.49
N GLU A 120 -13.29 11.72 8.34
CA GLU A 120 -14.60 12.06 8.94
C GLU A 120 -14.50 13.34 9.77
N ASP A 121 -13.40 13.53 10.49
CA ASP A 121 -13.09 14.78 11.23
C ASP A 121 -12.75 15.96 10.28
N GLY A 122 -12.80 15.78 8.97
CA GLY A 122 -12.53 16.83 7.97
C GLY A 122 -11.05 17.16 7.79
N HIS A 123 -10.16 16.31 8.26
CA HIS A 123 -8.73 16.56 8.19
C HIS A 123 -8.06 15.94 6.97
N TYR A 124 -7.08 16.65 6.43
CA TYR A 124 -6.27 16.15 5.33
C TYR A 124 -5.26 15.09 5.81
N MET A 125 -5.29 13.93 5.14
CA MET A 125 -4.42 12.79 5.46
C MET A 125 -3.00 12.91 4.89
N GLY A 126 -2.74 13.92 4.06
CA GLY A 126 -1.52 13.99 3.26
C GLY A 126 -1.70 13.36 1.87
N GLY A 127 -0.62 13.35 1.09
CA GLY A 127 -0.60 12.86 -0.28
C GLY A 127 -0.58 13.99 -1.30
N THR A 128 -1.08 13.72 -2.52
CA THR A 128 -1.15 14.74 -3.59
C THR A 128 -2.29 15.70 -3.30
N VAL A 129 -1.96 16.99 -3.22
CA VAL A 129 -2.95 18.06 -3.08
C VAL A 129 -3.73 18.19 -4.38
N PRO A 130 -5.08 18.15 -4.38
CA PRO A 130 -5.86 18.39 -5.59
C PRO A 130 -5.68 19.83 -6.09
N PHE A 131 -5.67 20.02 -7.40
CA PHE A 131 -5.65 21.34 -8.02
C PHE A 131 -6.87 22.15 -7.53
N GLY A 132 -6.70 23.43 -7.21
CA GLY A 132 -7.73 24.25 -6.55
C GLY A 132 -7.54 24.37 -5.05
N TYR A 133 -6.66 23.57 -4.46
CA TYR A 133 -6.34 23.62 -3.02
C TYR A 133 -4.85 23.77 -2.78
N ARG A 134 -4.50 24.27 -1.61
CA ARG A 134 -3.14 24.29 -1.06
C ARG A 134 -3.10 23.65 0.31
N ALA A 135 -1.97 23.04 0.65
CA ALA A 135 -1.76 22.44 1.97
C ALA A 135 -1.09 23.45 2.90
N VAL A 136 -1.76 23.81 3.99
CA VAL A 136 -1.31 24.84 4.95
C VAL A 136 -1.14 24.24 6.35
N TYR A 137 -0.20 24.80 7.11
CA TYR A 137 0.00 24.45 8.50
C TYR A 137 -0.88 25.34 9.39
N LYS A 138 -1.79 24.74 10.16
CA LYS A 138 -2.70 25.41 11.09
C LYS A 138 -2.37 25.13 12.57
N GLY A 139 -1.11 24.89 12.90
CA GLY A 139 -0.68 24.63 14.28
C GLY A 139 -0.89 23.20 14.76
N ARG A 140 -1.45 22.29 13.95
CA ARG A 140 -1.74 20.92 14.33
C ARG A 140 -0.49 20.02 14.23
N MET A 141 -0.24 19.23 15.28
CA MET A 141 0.84 18.27 15.33
C MET A 141 0.30 16.84 15.37
N ASN A 142 1.03 15.88 14.79
CA ASN A 142 0.73 14.48 14.97
C ASN A 142 1.27 13.94 16.31
N LYS A 143 0.96 12.70 16.66
CA LYS A 143 1.44 12.05 17.90
C LYS A 143 2.96 11.99 18.05
N LYS A 144 3.71 12.15 16.95
CA LYS A 144 5.18 12.15 16.91
C LYS A 144 5.77 13.57 16.92
N GLY A 145 4.97 14.61 17.20
CA GLY A 145 5.40 16.01 17.21
C GLY A 145 5.75 16.59 15.83
N ARG A 146 5.28 15.96 14.74
CA ARG A 146 5.50 16.47 13.37
C ARG A 146 4.32 17.32 12.94
N PRO A 147 4.55 18.49 12.25
CA PRO A 147 3.49 19.33 11.75
C PRO A 147 2.61 18.60 10.74
N VAL A 148 1.31 18.74 10.89
CA VAL A 148 0.30 18.20 9.96
C VAL A 148 -0.32 19.37 9.22
N ARG A 149 -0.47 19.24 7.91
CA ARG A 149 -1.10 20.27 7.07
C ARG A 149 -2.58 19.95 6.88
N ASP A 150 -3.38 21.00 6.69
CA ASP A 150 -4.77 20.92 6.29
C ASP A 150 -4.95 21.55 4.90
N LEU A 151 -6.07 21.28 4.23
CA LEU A 151 -6.37 21.90 2.95
C LEU A 151 -7.04 23.26 3.14
N GLU A 152 -6.70 24.17 2.25
CA GLU A 152 -7.42 25.41 2.01
C GLU A 152 -7.61 25.60 0.51
N ILE A 153 -8.64 26.34 0.12
CA ILE A 153 -8.82 26.74 -1.29
C ILE A 153 -7.68 27.69 -1.66
N ASP A 154 -6.98 27.38 -2.75
CA ASP A 154 -6.08 28.32 -3.38
C ASP A 154 -6.92 29.34 -4.18
N PRO A 155 -6.82 30.65 -3.93
CA PRO A 155 -7.69 31.63 -4.56
C PRO A 155 -7.60 31.63 -6.10
N ARG A 156 -6.40 31.46 -6.65
CA ARG A 156 -6.17 31.45 -8.10
C ARG A 156 -6.69 30.17 -8.74
N GLU A 157 -6.26 29.05 -8.18
CA GLU A 157 -6.64 27.73 -8.73
C GLU A 157 -8.12 27.41 -8.49
N GLY A 158 -8.70 27.87 -7.37
CA GLY A 158 -10.13 27.73 -7.10
C GLY A 158 -11.00 28.43 -8.14
N GLU A 159 -10.62 29.65 -8.58
CA GLU A 159 -11.30 30.33 -9.68
C GLU A 159 -11.20 29.56 -11.00
N ILE A 160 -10.02 29.00 -11.30
CA ILE A 160 -9.83 28.17 -12.50
C ILE A 160 -10.71 26.92 -12.43
N VAL A 161 -10.84 26.29 -11.27
CA VAL A 161 -11.74 25.12 -11.09
C VAL A 161 -13.19 25.53 -11.33
N ARG A 162 -13.66 26.65 -10.80
CA ARG A 162 -15.02 27.18 -11.05
C ARG A 162 -15.23 27.43 -12.54
N GLU A 163 -14.28 28.08 -13.21
CA GLU A 163 -14.33 28.33 -14.66
C GLU A 163 -14.43 27.02 -15.45
N ILE A 164 -13.60 26.02 -15.11
CA ILE A 164 -13.63 24.70 -15.77
C ILE A 164 -15.01 24.06 -15.67
N VAL A 165 -15.54 24.00 -14.43
CA VAL A 165 -16.86 23.39 -14.18
C VAL A 165 -17.96 24.14 -14.92
N PHE A 166 -17.95 25.47 -14.87
CA PHE A 166 -18.91 26.30 -15.59
C PHE A 166 -18.88 26.06 -17.10
N LYS A 167 -17.69 26.10 -17.70
CA LYS A 167 -17.53 25.89 -19.16
C LYS A 167 -17.98 24.51 -19.61
N VAL A 168 -17.70 23.48 -18.82
CA VAL A 168 -18.17 22.12 -19.16
C VAL A 168 -19.69 22.01 -18.98
N ALA A 169 -20.22 22.48 -17.83
CA ALA A 169 -21.62 22.28 -17.48
C ALA A 169 -22.59 23.20 -18.26
N ARG A 170 -22.18 24.42 -18.59
CA ARG A 170 -23.04 25.45 -19.18
C ARG A 170 -22.71 25.78 -20.64
N GLU A 171 -21.43 25.72 -21.00
CA GLU A 171 -21.00 26.08 -22.37
C GLU A 171 -20.67 24.84 -23.22
N GLY A 172 -20.76 23.61 -22.68
CA GLY A 172 -20.58 22.38 -23.43
C GLY A 172 -19.14 22.07 -23.85
N TYR A 173 -18.13 22.69 -23.16
CA TYR A 173 -16.74 22.41 -23.50
C TYR A 173 -16.38 20.96 -23.20
N SER A 174 -15.64 20.33 -24.12
CA SER A 174 -15.06 19.02 -23.84
C SER A 174 -13.84 19.12 -22.92
N ALA A 175 -13.53 18.04 -22.19
CA ALA A 175 -12.33 18.00 -21.35
C ALA A 175 -11.03 18.24 -22.15
N HIS A 176 -10.99 17.86 -23.43
CA HIS A 176 -9.89 18.17 -24.34
C HIS A 176 -9.80 19.68 -24.64
N GLY A 177 -10.94 20.32 -24.91
CA GLY A 177 -11.01 21.77 -25.16
C GLY A 177 -10.55 22.57 -23.93
N ILE A 178 -10.97 22.15 -22.73
CA ILE A 178 -10.50 22.75 -21.47
C ILE A 178 -8.97 22.58 -21.30
N ALA A 179 -8.44 21.39 -21.52
CA ALA A 179 -6.98 21.17 -21.41
C ALA A 179 -6.18 22.07 -22.37
N ARG A 180 -6.67 22.22 -23.61
CA ARG A 180 -6.06 23.11 -24.59
C ARG A 180 -6.10 24.58 -24.12
N MET A 181 -7.27 25.06 -23.71
CA MET A 181 -7.47 26.42 -23.19
C MET A 181 -6.53 26.75 -22.02
N LEU A 182 -6.39 25.83 -21.05
CA LEU A 182 -5.48 26.02 -19.91
C LEU A 182 -4.03 26.12 -20.37
N ASN A 183 -3.62 25.27 -21.32
CA ASN A 183 -2.27 25.26 -21.85
C ASN A 183 -1.95 26.52 -22.70
N GLU A 184 -2.91 27.05 -23.46
CA GLU A 184 -2.78 28.31 -24.19
C GLU A 184 -2.59 29.50 -23.25
N ARG A 185 -3.21 29.43 -22.06
CA ARG A 185 -3.03 30.43 -20.97
C ARG A 185 -1.79 30.18 -20.12
N ASN A 186 -0.92 29.22 -20.49
CA ASN A 186 0.25 28.79 -19.72
C ASN A 186 -0.06 28.37 -18.27
N ILE A 187 -1.25 27.88 -18.01
CA ILE A 187 -1.62 27.32 -16.71
C ILE A 187 -1.11 25.88 -16.66
N VAL A 188 -0.38 25.57 -15.58
CA VAL A 188 0.25 24.26 -15.36
C VAL A 188 -0.32 23.57 -14.13
N THR A 189 -0.14 22.26 -14.05
CA THR A 189 -0.50 21.47 -12.85
C THR A 189 0.46 21.80 -11.69
N HIS A 190 0.14 21.37 -10.46
CA HIS A 190 1.03 21.51 -9.28
C HIS A 190 2.45 20.96 -9.52
N GLY A 191 2.59 19.95 -10.38
CA GLY A 191 3.90 19.40 -10.78
C GLY A 191 4.58 20.15 -11.93
N GLY A 192 4.05 21.30 -12.37
CA GLY A 192 4.61 22.09 -13.47
C GLY A 192 4.35 21.52 -14.86
N ALA A 193 3.58 20.45 -15.00
CA ALA A 193 3.27 19.83 -16.29
C ALA A 193 2.07 20.51 -16.98
N ARG A 194 2.02 20.41 -18.31
CA ARG A 194 0.86 20.80 -19.10
C ARG A 194 -0.37 19.96 -18.77
N PHE A 195 -1.56 20.56 -18.86
CA PHE A 195 -2.81 19.84 -18.68
C PHE A 195 -3.05 18.86 -19.83
N GLN A 196 -3.49 17.66 -19.47
CA GLN A 196 -3.97 16.62 -20.39
C GLN A 196 -5.47 16.41 -20.15
N THR A 197 -6.15 15.85 -21.13
CA THR A 197 -7.59 15.51 -21.04
C THR A 197 -7.90 14.71 -19.76
N ASN A 198 -7.05 13.73 -19.43
CA ASN A 198 -7.24 12.91 -18.21
C ASN A 198 -7.10 13.71 -16.90
N HIS A 199 -6.30 14.79 -16.88
CA HIS A 199 -6.22 15.67 -15.71
C HIS A 199 -7.56 16.38 -15.50
N VAL A 200 -8.13 16.94 -16.56
CA VAL A 200 -9.43 17.62 -16.53
C VAL A 200 -10.56 16.64 -16.16
N LEU A 201 -10.59 15.45 -16.73
CA LEU A 201 -11.58 14.42 -16.35
C LEU A 201 -11.50 14.02 -14.88
N ARG A 202 -10.30 13.91 -14.32
CA ARG A 202 -10.13 13.65 -12.87
C ARG A 202 -10.63 14.81 -12.03
N MET A 203 -10.38 16.06 -12.45
CA MET A 203 -10.89 17.23 -11.76
C MET A 203 -12.41 17.24 -11.75
N LEU A 204 -13.06 17.05 -12.90
CA LEU A 204 -14.53 17.04 -13.03
C LEU A 204 -15.20 15.92 -12.19
N ARG A 205 -14.50 14.82 -11.93
CA ARG A 205 -14.98 13.71 -11.09
C ARG A 205 -14.65 13.89 -9.61
N HIS A 206 -13.90 14.92 -9.27
CA HIS A 206 -13.40 15.08 -7.90
C HIS A 206 -14.45 15.71 -6.98
N ARG A 207 -15.21 14.87 -6.27
CA ARG A 207 -16.27 15.28 -5.35
C ARG A 207 -15.80 16.23 -4.23
N GLY A 208 -14.48 16.31 -3.95
CA GLY A 208 -13.94 17.24 -2.98
C GLY A 208 -14.26 18.71 -3.28
N TYR A 209 -14.43 19.06 -4.55
CA TYR A 209 -14.78 20.43 -4.93
C TYR A 209 -16.16 20.88 -4.45
N THR A 210 -17.05 19.98 -4.11
CA THR A 210 -18.36 20.26 -3.51
C THR A 210 -18.31 20.32 -1.97
N GLY A 211 -17.15 20.53 -1.37
CA GLY A 211 -17.00 20.76 0.05
C GLY A 211 -16.82 19.50 0.91
N TYR A 212 -16.28 18.43 0.35
CA TYR A 212 -16.01 17.21 1.10
C TYR A 212 -14.53 16.86 1.12
N MET A 213 -14.02 16.40 2.27
CA MET A 213 -12.72 15.75 2.32
C MET A 213 -12.87 14.31 1.84
N ILE A 214 -12.10 13.92 0.82
CA ILE A 214 -12.17 12.57 0.26
C ILE A 214 -10.79 11.93 0.28
N ALA A 215 -10.70 10.72 0.82
CA ALA A 215 -9.50 9.90 0.76
C ALA A 215 -9.88 8.43 0.56
N LYS A 216 -9.57 7.91 -0.61
CA LYS A 216 -9.99 6.57 -1.06
C LYS A 216 -11.52 6.41 -1.01
N GLU A 217 -12.02 5.48 -0.20
CA GLU A 217 -13.44 5.21 0.03
C GLU A 217 -14.08 6.04 1.16
N ASN A 218 -13.27 6.80 1.90
CA ASN A 218 -13.74 7.59 3.04
C ASN A 218 -14.09 9.02 2.60
N THR A 219 -15.20 9.54 3.11
CA THR A 219 -15.69 10.89 2.86
C THR A 219 -16.07 11.54 4.16
N SER A 220 -15.75 12.83 4.35
CA SER A 220 -16.17 13.63 5.51
C SER A 220 -17.64 14.03 5.44
N GLY A 221 -18.16 14.66 6.50
CA GLY A 221 -19.28 15.57 6.41
C GLY A 221 -18.97 16.77 5.49
N PHE A 222 -19.99 17.56 5.22
CA PHE A 222 -19.85 18.79 4.42
C PHE A 222 -18.99 19.83 5.16
N ILE A 223 -18.01 20.40 4.47
CA ILE A 223 -17.07 21.41 4.99
C ILE A 223 -17.14 22.65 4.11
N PRO A 224 -17.93 23.67 4.50
CA PRO A 224 -18.20 24.86 3.66
C PRO A 224 -16.94 25.56 3.18
N VAL A 225 -15.91 25.65 4.01
CA VAL A 225 -14.64 26.32 3.69
C VAL A 225 -13.80 25.61 2.63
N LEU A 226 -14.18 24.38 2.23
CA LEU A 226 -13.54 23.62 1.16
C LEU A 226 -14.39 23.58 -0.12
N GLN A 227 -15.57 24.18 -0.11
CA GLN A 227 -16.44 24.18 -1.27
C GLN A 227 -15.95 25.18 -2.32
N ILE A 228 -15.57 24.66 -3.50
CA ILE A 228 -15.18 25.47 -4.66
C ILE A 228 -16.36 25.65 -5.62
N VAL A 229 -17.17 24.61 -5.79
CA VAL A 229 -18.34 24.59 -6.68
C VAL A 229 -19.58 24.12 -5.93
N GLU A 230 -20.74 24.62 -6.34
CA GLU A 230 -22.07 24.22 -5.84
C GLU A 230 -22.64 23.03 -6.59
#